data_e8bd3b477a8cda8b6a1efc2fab0690c4
#
_entry.id   e8bd3b477a8cda8b6a1efc2fab0690c4
#
_cell.length_a   1.000
_cell.length_b   1.000
_cell.length_c   1.000
_cell.angle_alpha   90.00
_cell.angle_beta   90.00
_cell.angle_gamma   90.00
#
_symmetry.space_group_name_H-M   'P 1'
#
loop_
_entity.id
_entity.type
_entity.pdbx_description
1 polymer ?
#
loop_
_entity_poly.entity_id
_entity_poly.type
_entity_poly.pdbx_seq_one_letter_code
_entity_poly.pdbx_strand_id
1 'polypeptide(L)'
;AKDAYLKFLRIDKPCSCCEDIHSQYVIARNSKPNDVAIVISYSGRTEEIVRCAEYLKAQGTPIIAITRFELSPISRMAACCLNVMASEELYRSGAMSSRIAQLNMIDILYTACINRNISQNVRMFSHNRLDTERA
;
A
#
# COMPACT_ATOMS: atom_id res chain seq x y z
N ALA A 1 0.41 -0.43 -6.00
CA ALA A 1 1.20 -1.32 -5.13
C ALA A 1 2.70 -1.23 -5.45
N LYS A 2 3.13 -1.44 -6.71
CA LYS A 2 4.55 -1.45 -7.10
C LYS A 2 5.31 -0.16 -6.74
N ASP A 3 4.69 1.01 -6.89
CA ASP A 3 5.27 2.29 -6.46
C ASP A 3 5.55 2.33 -4.95
N ALA A 4 4.59 1.91 -4.13
CA ALA A 4 4.76 1.79 -2.69
C ALA A 4 5.91 0.82 -2.34
N TYR A 5 5.94 -0.35 -2.97
CA TYR A 5 7.01 -1.33 -2.81
C TYR A 5 8.40 -0.71 -3.04
N LEU A 6 8.60 -0.03 -4.18
CA LEU A 6 9.89 0.59 -4.50
C LEU A 6 10.28 1.71 -3.52
N LYS A 7 9.31 2.46 -3.02
CA LYS A 7 9.53 3.53 -2.03
C LYS A 7 9.96 2.96 -0.68
N PHE A 8 9.22 2.00 -0.14
CA PHE A 8 9.52 1.41 1.17
C PHE A 8 10.84 0.63 1.16
N LEU A 9 11.18 -0.02 0.04
CA LEU A 9 12.46 -0.69 -0.12
C LEU A 9 13.65 0.28 0.04
N ARG A 10 13.52 1.54 -0.42
CA ARG A 10 14.59 2.56 -0.30
C ARG A 10 14.90 2.97 1.13
N ILE A 11 14.01 2.75 2.07
CA ILE A 11 14.17 3.06 3.49
C ILE A 11 14.36 1.80 4.33
N ASP A 12 14.87 0.72 3.71
CA ASP A 12 15.17 -0.55 4.36
C ASP A 12 13.95 -1.15 5.09
N LYS A 13 12.78 -1.06 4.46
CA LYS A 13 11.57 -1.74 4.89
C LYS A 13 11.33 -2.95 3.99
N PRO A 14 11.65 -4.17 4.47
CA PRO A 14 11.39 -5.37 3.70
C PRO A 14 9.90 -5.42 3.37
N CYS A 15 9.57 -5.58 2.11
CA CYS A 15 8.19 -5.65 1.66
C CYS A 15 8.03 -6.59 0.48
N SER A 16 6.84 -7.13 0.32
CA SER A 16 6.47 -8.01 -0.78
C SER A 16 5.34 -7.39 -1.59
N CYS A 17 5.43 -7.48 -2.89
CA CYS A 17 4.40 -7.04 -3.82
C CYS A 17 4.41 -7.96 -5.03
N CYS A 18 3.26 -8.49 -5.41
CA CYS A 18 3.11 -9.30 -6.62
C CYS A 18 1.87 -8.88 -7.41
N GLU A 19 1.88 -9.15 -8.70
CA GLU A 19 0.80 -8.78 -9.61
C GLU A 19 -0.26 -9.89 -9.69
N ASP A 20 0.18 -11.14 -9.57
CA ASP A 20 -0.67 -12.31 -9.65
C ASP A 20 -1.42 -12.54 -8.34
N ILE A 21 -2.73 -12.79 -8.46
CA ILE A 21 -3.64 -12.91 -7.31
C ILE A 21 -3.37 -14.15 -6.45
N HIS A 22 -2.91 -15.24 -7.07
CA HIS A 22 -2.60 -16.46 -6.34
C HIS A 22 -1.41 -16.24 -5.39
N SER A 23 -0.36 -15.59 -5.87
CA SER A 23 0.80 -15.18 -5.05
C SER A 23 0.39 -14.20 -3.95
N GLN A 24 -0.55 -13.27 -4.23
CA GLN A 24 -1.09 -12.39 -3.19
C GLN A 24 -1.78 -13.18 -2.08
N TYR A 25 -2.57 -14.20 -2.41
CA TYR A 25 -3.21 -15.07 -1.41
C TYR A 25 -2.19 -15.84 -0.59
N VAL A 26 -1.13 -16.36 -1.21
CA VAL A 26 -0.04 -17.07 -0.50
C VAL A 26 0.66 -16.13 0.48
N ILE A 27 1.00 -14.91 0.05
CA ILE A 27 1.62 -13.89 0.91
C ILE A 27 0.68 -13.54 2.08
N ALA A 28 -0.60 -13.29 1.81
CA ALA A 28 -1.57 -12.94 2.84
C ALA A 28 -1.74 -14.05 3.89
N ARG A 29 -1.75 -15.32 3.48
CA ARG A 29 -1.85 -16.48 4.38
C ARG A 29 -0.59 -16.73 5.20
N ASN A 30 0.57 -16.32 4.71
CA ASN A 30 1.85 -16.47 5.40
C ASN A 30 2.26 -15.22 6.21
N SER A 31 1.44 -14.18 6.20
CA SER A 31 1.68 -12.96 6.98
C SER A 31 1.55 -13.23 8.49
N LYS A 32 2.12 -12.33 9.29
CA LYS A 32 2.21 -12.47 10.74
C LYS A 32 1.65 -11.22 11.44
N PRO A 33 1.27 -11.31 12.72
CA PRO A 33 0.75 -10.16 13.47
C PRO A 33 1.72 -8.95 13.55
N ASN A 34 3.02 -9.18 13.38
CA ASN A 34 4.04 -8.12 13.37
C ASN A 34 4.27 -7.51 11.99
N ASP A 35 3.64 -8.05 10.95
CA ASP A 35 3.63 -7.46 9.62
C ASP A 35 2.56 -6.38 9.51
N VAL A 36 2.63 -5.56 8.47
CA VAL A 36 1.59 -4.59 8.11
C VAL A 36 1.26 -4.76 6.64
N ALA A 37 -0.02 -4.91 6.32
CA ALA A 37 -0.48 -5.00 4.94
C ALA A 37 -1.09 -3.67 4.48
N ILE A 38 -0.63 -3.18 3.32
CA ILE A 38 -1.25 -2.04 2.64
C ILE A 38 -2.15 -2.60 1.54
N VAL A 39 -3.45 -2.48 1.73
CA VAL A 39 -4.47 -2.95 0.79
C VAL A 39 -5.03 -1.76 0.00
N ILE A 40 -4.85 -1.78 -1.31
CA ILE A 40 -5.24 -0.68 -2.20
C ILE A 40 -6.40 -1.14 -3.09
N SER A 41 -7.59 -0.62 -2.84
CA SER A 41 -8.78 -0.89 -3.65
C SER A 41 -9.73 0.30 -3.56
N TYR A 42 -9.95 1.01 -4.65
CA TYR A 42 -10.77 2.22 -4.65
C TYR A 42 -12.19 1.96 -4.16
N SER A 43 -12.86 0.94 -4.69
CA SER A 43 -14.21 0.57 -4.24
C SER A 43 -14.24 -0.17 -2.90
N GLY A 44 -13.13 -0.78 -2.50
CA GLY A 44 -13.07 -1.67 -1.34
C GLY A 44 -13.96 -2.93 -1.45
N ARG A 45 -14.38 -3.29 -2.70
CA ARG A 45 -15.35 -4.36 -2.98
C ARG A 45 -14.85 -5.37 -4.00
N THR A 46 -13.65 -5.22 -4.55
CA THR A 46 -13.06 -6.19 -5.47
C THR A 46 -12.90 -7.52 -4.76
N GLU A 47 -13.57 -8.55 -5.23
CA GLU A 47 -13.73 -9.84 -4.53
C GLU A 47 -12.39 -10.46 -4.16
N GLU A 48 -11.45 -10.48 -5.09
CA GLU A 48 -10.12 -11.06 -4.87
C GLU A 48 -9.35 -10.31 -3.77
N ILE A 49 -9.48 -8.97 -3.73
CA ILE A 49 -8.81 -8.15 -2.73
C ILE A 49 -9.49 -8.27 -1.37
N VAL A 50 -10.82 -8.40 -1.35
CA VAL A 50 -11.58 -8.69 -0.11
C VAL A 50 -11.10 -10.02 0.47
N ARG A 51 -10.95 -11.06 -0.36
CA ARG A 51 -10.44 -12.36 0.08
C ARG A 51 -9.02 -12.29 0.61
N CYS A 52 -8.13 -11.49 -0.01
CA CYS A 52 -6.81 -11.19 0.56
C CYS A 52 -6.91 -10.58 1.95
N ALA A 53 -7.79 -9.58 2.13
CA ALA A 53 -7.98 -8.91 3.41
C ALA A 53 -8.53 -9.86 4.49
N GLU A 54 -9.40 -10.81 4.13
CA GLU A 54 -9.89 -11.85 5.02
C GLU A 54 -8.75 -12.77 5.51
N TYR A 55 -7.83 -13.18 4.61
CA TYR A 55 -6.67 -13.97 5.00
C TYR A 55 -5.73 -13.19 5.94
N LEU A 56 -5.44 -11.91 5.63
CA LEU A 56 -4.64 -11.05 6.49
C LEU A 56 -5.26 -10.92 7.88
N LYS A 57 -6.56 -10.68 7.95
CA LYS A 57 -7.29 -10.58 9.21
C LYS A 57 -7.25 -11.88 10.00
N ALA A 58 -7.40 -13.02 9.35
CA ALA A 58 -7.31 -14.34 9.99
C ALA A 58 -5.92 -14.61 10.57
N GLN A 59 -4.86 -14.04 9.99
CA GLN A 59 -3.49 -14.11 10.53
C GLN A 59 -3.19 -13.05 11.61
N GLY A 60 -4.14 -12.16 11.91
CA GLY A 60 -3.94 -11.06 12.85
C GLY A 60 -3.06 -9.93 12.31
N THR A 61 -2.81 -9.90 11.01
CA THR A 61 -1.99 -8.87 10.37
C THR A 61 -2.77 -7.56 10.25
N PRO A 62 -2.29 -6.43 10.82
CA PRO A 62 -2.93 -5.13 10.67
C PRO A 62 -3.00 -4.69 9.21
N ILE A 63 -4.17 -4.19 8.80
CA ILE A 63 -4.43 -3.71 7.45
C ILE A 63 -4.53 -2.18 7.44
N ILE A 64 -3.73 -1.53 6.60
CA ILE A 64 -3.92 -0.14 6.19
C ILE A 64 -4.63 -0.17 4.84
N ALA A 65 -5.89 0.28 4.79
CA ALA A 65 -6.67 0.33 3.57
C ALA A 65 -6.56 1.69 2.89
N ILE A 66 -6.25 1.71 1.59
CA ILE A 66 -6.37 2.90 0.75
C ILE A 66 -7.60 2.70 -0.15
N THR A 67 -8.69 3.40 0.18
CA THR A 67 -10.00 3.22 -0.43
C THR A 67 -10.76 4.54 -0.50
N ARG A 68 -11.84 4.62 -1.26
CA ARG A 68 -12.72 5.81 -1.23
C ARG A 68 -13.41 5.92 0.13
N PHE A 69 -13.90 7.13 0.44
CA PHE A 69 -14.65 7.40 1.68
C PHE A 69 -16.05 6.75 1.61
N GLU A 70 -16.10 5.45 1.90
CA GLU A 70 -17.34 4.65 1.90
C GLU A 70 -17.16 3.41 2.78
N LEU A 71 -18.25 2.97 3.42
CA LEU A 71 -18.28 1.69 4.09
C LEU A 71 -18.19 0.55 3.07
N SER A 72 -17.15 -0.23 3.17
CA SER A 72 -16.87 -1.37 2.29
C SER A 72 -16.39 -2.58 3.11
N PRO A 73 -16.39 -3.79 2.54
CA PRO A 73 -15.82 -4.96 3.22
C PRO A 73 -14.38 -4.72 3.68
N ILE A 74 -13.54 -4.10 2.85
CA ILE A 74 -12.14 -3.82 3.19
C ILE A 74 -12.03 -2.78 4.31
N SER A 75 -12.82 -1.69 4.28
CA SER A 75 -12.76 -0.66 5.31
C SER A 75 -13.17 -1.19 6.69
N ARG A 76 -14.07 -2.18 6.75
CA ARG A 76 -14.48 -2.84 8.00
C ARG A 76 -13.41 -3.77 8.59
N MET A 77 -12.52 -4.29 7.77
CA MET A 77 -11.42 -5.17 8.19
C MET A 77 -10.15 -4.40 8.53
N ALA A 78 -10.02 -3.18 8.05
CA ALA A 78 -8.83 -2.36 8.22
C ALA A 78 -8.67 -1.84 9.65
N ALA A 79 -7.43 -1.86 10.13
CA ALA A 79 -7.04 -1.18 11.37
C ALA A 79 -6.95 0.35 11.16
N CYS A 80 -6.67 0.78 9.92
CA CYS A 80 -6.62 2.19 9.53
C CYS A 80 -7.09 2.33 8.08
N CYS A 81 -7.95 3.33 7.83
CA CYS A 81 -8.39 3.68 6.48
C CYS A 81 -7.82 5.03 6.06
N LEU A 82 -7.09 5.05 4.97
CA LEU A 82 -6.64 6.24 4.28
C LEU A 82 -7.60 6.49 3.11
N ASN A 83 -8.51 7.43 3.32
CA ASN A 83 -9.57 7.68 2.35
C ASN A 83 -9.09 8.60 1.23
N VAL A 84 -9.36 8.20 0.00
CA VAL A 84 -9.11 8.99 -1.20
C VAL A 84 -10.42 9.51 -1.75
N MET A 85 -10.45 10.80 -2.07
CA MET A 85 -11.56 11.43 -2.76
C MET A 85 -11.19 11.60 -4.23
N ALA A 86 -11.97 11.01 -5.11
CA ALA A 86 -11.86 11.24 -6.54
C ALA A 86 -13.27 11.28 -7.11
N SER A 87 -13.60 12.31 -7.87
CA SER A 87 -14.81 12.35 -8.66
C SER A 87 -14.59 11.47 -9.91
N GLU A 88 -15.06 10.24 -9.86
CA GLU A 88 -15.18 9.43 -11.08
C GLU A 88 -16.56 9.66 -11.63
N GLU A 89 -16.67 10.36 -12.76
CA GLU A 89 -17.92 10.48 -13.50
C GLU A 89 -18.37 9.12 -14.04
N LEU A 90 -19.68 8.96 -14.25
CA LEU A 90 -20.33 7.74 -14.75
C LEU A 90 -19.72 7.21 -16.07
N TYR A 91 -19.09 8.07 -16.85
CA TYR A 91 -18.32 7.71 -18.04
C TYR A 91 -16.83 7.59 -17.67
N ARG A 92 -16.44 6.42 -17.24
CA ARG A 92 -15.05 6.11 -16.86
C ARG A 92 -14.06 6.31 -17.99
N SER A 93 -13.31 7.39 -17.96
CA SER A 93 -12.08 7.55 -18.74
C SER A 93 -10.89 6.91 -17.99
N GLY A 94 -11.00 5.62 -17.63
CA GLY A 94 -9.84 4.82 -17.18
C GLY A 94 -9.33 5.04 -15.76
N ALA A 95 -10.17 5.41 -14.79
CA ALA A 95 -9.79 5.54 -13.36
C ALA A 95 -8.58 6.46 -13.09
N MET A 96 -8.43 7.54 -13.87
CA MET A 96 -7.24 8.42 -13.82
C MET A 96 -7.15 9.17 -12.49
N SER A 97 -8.24 9.81 -12.06
CA SER A 97 -8.26 10.63 -10.83
C SER A 97 -8.10 9.78 -9.57
N SER A 98 -8.72 8.61 -9.51
CA SER A 98 -8.57 7.69 -8.38
C SER A 98 -7.14 7.13 -8.27
N ARG A 99 -6.47 6.85 -9.40
CA ARG A 99 -5.07 6.40 -9.39
C ARG A 99 -4.12 7.49 -8.88
N ILE A 100 -4.30 8.73 -9.32
CA ILE A 100 -3.50 9.86 -8.84
C ILE A 100 -3.70 10.07 -7.33
N ALA A 101 -4.95 10.03 -6.86
CA ALA A 101 -5.27 10.18 -5.45
C ALA A 101 -4.66 9.06 -4.59
N GLN A 102 -4.68 7.81 -5.07
CA GLN A 102 -4.05 6.68 -4.39
C GLN A 102 -2.52 6.80 -4.37
N LEU A 103 -1.88 7.26 -5.44
CA LEU A 103 -0.44 7.50 -5.48
C LEU A 103 -0.04 8.61 -4.50
N ASN A 104 -0.79 9.72 -4.49
CA ASN A 104 -0.57 10.80 -3.54
C ASN A 104 -0.70 10.33 -2.07
N MET A 105 -1.66 9.46 -1.78
CA MET A 105 -1.81 8.89 -0.43
C MET A 105 -0.61 8.02 -0.04
N ILE A 106 -0.04 7.27 -0.99
CA ILE A 106 1.20 6.52 -0.78
C ILE A 106 2.37 7.45 -0.50
N ASP A 107 2.46 8.58 -1.22
CA ASP A 107 3.51 9.59 -0.99
C ASP A 107 3.42 10.23 0.40
N ILE A 108 2.21 10.54 0.84
CA ILE A 108 1.95 11.06 2.19
C ILE A 108 2.39 10.04 3.24
N LEU A 109 1.96 8.78 3.11
CA LEU A 109 2.30 7.71 4.03
C LEU A 109 3.83 7.47 4.08
N TYR A 110 4.48 7.43 2.94
CA TYR A 110 5.92 7.27 2.81
C TYR A 110 6.68 8.42 3.47
N THR A 111 6.27 9.67 3.18
CA THR A 111 6.87 10.87 3.78
C THR A 111 6.70 10.88 5.29
N ALA A 112 5.55 10.49 5.80
CA ALA A 112 5.30 10.37 7.24
C ALA A 112 6.23 9.32 7.88
N CYS A 113 6.46 8.19 7.22
CA CYS A 113 7.41 7.16 7.67
C CYS A 113 8.85 7.68 7.71
N ILE A 114 9.27 8.45 6.68
CA ILE A 114 10.61 9.05 6.66
C ILE A 114 10.79 10.03 7.81
N ASN A 115 9.82 10.93 8.01
CA ASN A 115 9.92 11.99 9.00
C ASN A 115 9.94 11.45 10.44
N ARG A 116 9.36 10.29 10.69
CA ARG A 116 9.38 9.66 12.02
C ARG A 116 10.79 9.28 12.48
N ASN A 117 11.72 8.94 11.56
CA ASN A 117 13.10 8.56 11.83
C ASN A 117 14.04 9.19 10.79
N ILE A 118 14.00 10.50 10.66
CA ILE A 118 14.65 11.24 9.58
C ILE A 118 16.17 10.96 9.51
N SER A 119 16.85 10.95 10.65
CA SER A 119 18.31 10.73 10.70
C SER A 119 18.73 9.35 10.19
N GLN A 120 17.95 8.32 10.51
CA GLN A 120 18.19 6.94 10.05
C GLN A 120 17.87 6.83 8.55
N ASN A 121 16.73 7.35 8.13
CA ASN A 121 16.27 7.25 6.76
C ASN A 121 17.16 8.03 5.79
N VAL A 122 17.68 9.19 6.18
CA VAL A 122 18.66 9.95 5.38
C VAL A 122 19.95 9.15 5.16
N ARG A 123 20.44 8.44 6.18
CA ARG A 123 21.60 7.54 6.02
C ARG A 123 21.30 6.41 5.04
N MET A 124 20.10 5.81 5.10
CA MET A 124 19.68 4.76 4.16
C MET A 124 19.61 5.27 2.72
N PHE A 125 19.09 6.48 2.52
CA PHE A 125 19.10 7.10 1.18
C PHE A 125 20.49 7.29 0.62
N SER A 126 21.44 7.74 1.45
CA SER A 126 22.82 7.91 1.04
C SER A 126 23.48 6.56 0.71
N HIS A 127 23.20 5.52 1.49
CA HIS A 127 23.71 4.17 1.26
C HIS A 127 23.12 3.52 -0.01
N ASN A 128 21.82 3.72 -0.25
CA ASN A 128 21.10 3.13 -1.39
C ASN A 128 21.16 3.98 -2.66
N ARG A 129 21.90 5.09 -2.63
CA ARG A 129 22.17 5.90 -3.82
C ARG A 129 23.15 5.11 -4.70
N LEU A 130 22.68 4.67 -5.86
CA LEU A 130 23.55 4.08 -6.86
C LEU A 130 24.56 5.15 -7.28
N ASP A 131 25.87 4.85 -7.15
CA ASP A 131 26.95 5.70 -7.65
C ASP A 131 26.89 5.73 -9.18
N THR A 132 26.04 6.59 -9.73
CA THR A 132 25.96 6.87 -11.17
C THR A 132 27.09 7.78 -11.67
N GLU A 133 28.03 8.16 -10.80
CA GLU A 133 29.14 9.05 -11.11
C GLU A 133 30.47 8.31 -11.40
N ARG A 134 30.42 7.02 -11.72
CA ARG A 134 31.58 6.28 -12.24
C ARG A 134 31.35 5.90 -13.69
N ALA A 135 31.27 6.87 -14.57
CA ALA A 135 31.41 6.70 -16.01
C ALA A 135 32.20 7.91 -16.58
#